data_5e6e87bf5bde3b1d0639927c49e57b58
#
_entry.id   5e6e87bf5bde3b1d0639927c49e57b58
#
_cell.length_a   1.000
_cell.length_b   1.000
_cell.length_c   1.000
_cell.angle_alpha   90.00
_cell.angle_beta   90.00
_cell.angle_gamma   90.00
#
_symmetry.space_group_name_H-M   'P 1'
#
loop_
_entity.id
_entity.type
_entity.pdbx_description
1 polymer ?
#
loop_
_entity_poly.entity_id
_entity_poly.type
_entity_poly.pdbx_seq_one_letter_code
_entity_poly.pdbx_strand_id
1 'polypeptide(L)'
;MPDARPQIDFYTFIVSLGSSALIHLGDAPHPETQRAAPLNLPLAQQTIDVLSMLREKTRGNLSGEEEQLFDHLLRDLRLRYVEKSKGQ
;
A
#
# COMPACT_ATOMS: atom_id res chain seq x y z
N MET A 1 18.30 -27.14 2.49
CA MET A 1 18.20 -26.37 3.73
C MET A 1 17.41 -25.10 3.49
N PRO A 2 16.40 -24.83 4.30
CA PRO A 2 15.66 -23.59 4.09
C PRO A 2 16.54 -22.37 4.34
N ASP A 3 16.32 -21.38 3.51
CA ASP A 3 17.00 -20.10 3.63
C ASP A 3 16.53 -19.39 4.89
N ALA A 4 17.45 -18.88 5.69
CA ALA A 4 17.13 -18.13 6.90
C ALA A 4 16.54 -16.74 6.60
N ARG A 5 16.74 -16.25 5.38
CA ARG A 5 16.20 -14.92 5.01
C ARG A 5 14.70 -14.99 4.81
N PRO A 6 13.98 -13.93 5.18
CA PRO A 6 12.55 -13.86 4.87
C PRO A 6 12.33 -13.97 3.37
N GLN A 7 11.31 -14.74 2.99
CA GLN A 7 10.95 -14.85 1.58
C GLN A 7 9.98 -13.74 1.24
N ILE A 8 10.24 -13.10 0.10
CA ILE A 8 9.35 -12.06 -0.39
C ILE A 8 8.49 -12.67 -1.48
N ASP A 9 7.20 -12.71 -1.25
CA ASP A 9 6.25 -13.09 -2.28
C ASP A 9 5.48 -11.85 -2.72
N PHE A 10 4.71 -12.00 -3.77
CA PHE A 10 4.00 -10.85 -4.35
C PHE A 10 2.96 -10.29 -3.38
N TYR A 11 2.24 -11.16 -2.68
CA TYR A 11 1.26 -10.72 -1.69
C TYR A 11 1.90 -9.83 -0.62
N THR A 12 3.02 -10.28 -0.06
CA THR A 12 3.74 -9.53 0.97
C THR A 12 4.25 -8.20 0.44
N PHE A 13 4.73 -8.20 -0.81
CA PHE A 13 5.18 -6.96 -1.44
C PHE A 13 4.06 -5.94 -1.55
N ILE A 14 2.88 -6.37 -1.97
CA ILE A 14 1.72 -5.48 -2.10
C ILE A 14 1.27 -4.96 -0.74
N VAL A 15 1.28 -5.80 0.29
CA VAL A 15 0.97 -5.38 1.65
C VAL A 15 1.96 -4.30 2.12
N SER A 16 3.24 -4.46 1.80
CA SER A 16 4.26 -3.46 2.14
C SER A 16 3.99 -2.12 1.50
N LEU A 17 3.58 -2.12 0.23
CA LEU A 17 3.23 -0.88 -0.45
C LEU A 17 2.00 -0.23 0.18
N GLY A 18 1.00 -1.03 0.54
CA GLY A 18 -0.18 -0.52 1.24
C GLY A 18 0.18 0.11 2.56
N SER A 19 1.07 -0.50 3.32
CA SER A 19 1.55 0.04 4.59
C SER A 19 2.27 1.37 4.40
N SER A 20 3.09 1.48 3.35
CA SER A 20 3.76 2.74 3.04
C SER A 20 2.75 3.85 2.73
N ALA A 21 1.71 3.52 1.99
CA ALA A 21 0.67 4.49 1.70
C ALA A 21 -0.03 4.96 2.97
N LEU A 22 -0.32 4.04 3.89
CA LEU A 22 -0.95 4.40 5.16
C LEU A 22 -0.06 5.35 5.97
N ILE A 23 1.25 5.11 5.97
CA ILE A 23 2.19 6.01 6.64
C ILE A 23 2.13 7.41 6.03
N HIS A 24 2.15 7.50 4.71
CA HIS A 24 2.07 8.80 4.03
C HIS A 24 0.73 9.49 4.25
N LEU A 25 -0.33 8.72 4.46
CA LEU A 25 -1.64 9.28 4.78
C LEU A 25 -1.77 9.70 6.24
N GLY A 26 -0.76 9.40 7.05
CA GLY A 26 -0.79 9.71 8.47
C GLY A 26 -1.66 8.75 9.29
N ASP A 27 -2.04 7.63 8.71
CA ASP A 27 -2.93 6.64 9.35
C ASP A 27 -2.17 5.47 9.96
N ALA A 28 -0.83 5.45 9.86
CA ALA A 28 0.00 4.44 10.50
C ALA A 28 1.29 5.11 10.98
N PRO A 29 1.85 4.65 12.10
CA PRO A 29 3.10 5.23 12.59
C PRO A 29 4.27 4.83 11.73
N HIS A 30 5.27 5.70 11.67
CA HIS A 30 6.52 5.39 10.99
C HIS A 30 7.21 4.25 11.75
N PRO A 31 7.65 3.18 11.06
CA PRO A 31 8.19 2.00 11.75
C PRO A 31 9.46 2.28 12.57
N GLU A 32 10.26 3.25 12.16
CA GLU A 32 11.51 3.55 12.86
C GLU A 32 11.31 4.40 14.11
N THR A 33 10.38 5.35 14.06
CA THR A 33 10.18 6.30 15.15
C THR A 33 8.99 5.95 16.04
N GLN A 34 8.10 5.08 15.59
CA GLN A 34 6.86 4.73 16.26
C GLN A 34 5.93 5.93 16.47
N ARG A 35 6.14 6.99 15.71
CA ARG A 35 5.32 8.20 15.76
C ARG A 35 4.54 8.32 14.47
N ALA A 36 3.39 9.00 14.55
CA ALA A 36 2.62 9.30 13.37
C ALA A 36 3.46 10.12 12.41
N ALA A 37 3.58 9.66 11.18
CA ALA A 37 4.32 10.38 10.17
C ALA A 37 3.52 11.61 9.73
N PRO A 38 4.20 12.69 9.30
CA PRO A 38 3.49 13.81 8.73
C PRO A 38 2.69 13.40 7.51
N LEU A 39 1.53 14.01 7.35
CA LEU A 39 0.70 13.77 6.16
C LEU A 39 1.48 14.21 4.91
N ASN A 40 1.54 13.32 3.93
CA ASN A 40 2.20 13.62 2.66
C ASN A 40 1.33 13.09 1.53
N LEU A 41 0.38 13.90 1.12
CA LEU A 41 -0.58 13.49 0.08
C LEU A 41 0.08 13.18 -1.27
N PRO A 42 1.07 13.96 -1.74
CA PRO A 42 1.72 13.59 -3.00
C PRO A 42 2.37 12.20 -2.97
N LEU A 43 3.05 11.85 -1.89
CA LEU A 43 3.65 10.52 -1.78
C LEU A 43 2.59 9.43 -1.63
N ALA A 44 1.52 9.73 -0.89
CA ALA A 44 0.40 8.78 -0.79
C ALA A 44 -0.22 8.51 -2.15
N GLN A 45 -0.45 9.57 -2.94
CA GLN A 45 -0.99 9.42 -4.29
C GLN A 45 -0.04 8.61 -5.17
N GLN A 46 1.26 8.88 -5.08
CA GLN A 46 2.24 8.15 -5.86
C GLN A 46 2.19 6.65 -5.55
N THR A 47 2.08 6.29 -4.28
CA THR A 47 2.01 4.89 -3.88
C THR A 47 0.73 4.24 -4.38
N ILE A 48 -0.38 4.95 -4.31
CA ILE A 48 -1.65 4.46 -4.86
C ILE A 48 -1.52 4.25 -6.37
N ASP A 49 -0.88 5.17 -7.07
CA ASP A 49 -0.67 5.05 -8.52
C ASP A 49 0.22 3.85 -8.85
N VAL A 50 1.25 3.60 -8.04
CA VAL A 50 2.11 2.42 -8.22
C VAL A 50 1.28 1.15 -8.06
N LEU A 51 0.44 1.08 -7.03
CA LEU A 51 -0.41 -0.08 -6.82
C LEU A 51 -1.36 -0.28 -7.99
N SER A 52 -1.96 0.79 -8.48
CA SER A 52 -2.87 0.72 -9.62
C SER A 52 -2.14 0.23 -10.88
N MET A 53 -0.94 0.75 -11.11
CA MET A 53 -0.10 0.32 -12.24
C MET A 53 0.24 -1.16 -12.14
N LEU A 54 0.64 -1.61 -10.95
CA LEU A 54 0.98 -3.02 -10.74
C LEU A 54 -0.23 -3.92 -10.98
N ARG A 55 -1.41 -3.48 -10.55
CA ARG A 55 -2.65 -4.23 -10.78
C ARG A 55 -2.87 -4.46 -12.28
N GLU A 56 -2.65 -3.41 -13.09
CA GLU A 56 -2.80 -3.52 -14.54
C GLU A 56 -1.71 -4.38 -15.17
N LYS A 57 -0.45 -4.17 -14.76
CA LYS A 57 0.68 -4.90 -15.33
C LYS A 57 0.64 -6.39 -15.03
N THR A 58 0.00 -6.79 -13.94
CA THR A 58 -0.08 -8.19 -13.54
C THR A 58 -1.40 -8.84 -13.91
N ARG A 59 -2.24 -8.15 -14.67
CA ARG A 59 -3.56 -8.67 -15.05
C ARG A 59 -3.41 -10.06 -15.71
N GLY A 60 -4.19 -11.01 -15.19
CA GLY A 60 -4.15 -12.37 -15.69
C GLY A 60 -3.09 -13.26 -15.03
N ASN A 61 -2.25 -12.69 -14.17
CA ASN A 61 -1.18 -13.43 -13.50
C ASN A 61 -1.33 -13.46 -11.98
N LEU A 62 -2.46 -12.98 -11.47
CA LEU A 62 -2.68 -12.92 -10.02
C LEU A 62 -3.54 -14.09 -9.57
N SER A 63 -3.26 -14.58 -8.35
CA SER A 63 -4.18 -15.50 -7.70
C SER A 63 -5.43 -14.75 -7.28
N GLY A 64 -6.49 -15.48 -6.92
CA GLY A 64 -7.71 -14.84 -6.43
C GLY A 64 -7.47 -14.02 -5.19
N GLU A 65 -6.61 -14.50 -4.29
CA GLU A 65 -6.27 -13.77 -3.08
C GLU A 65 -5.53 -12.47 -3.39
N GLU A 66 -4.62 -12.51 -4.37
CA GLU A 66 -3.89 -11.32 -4.78
C GLU A 66 -4.81 -10.29 -5.43
N GLU A 67 -5.76 -10.74 -6.24
CA GLU A 67 -6.73 -9.83 -6.84
C GLU A 67 -7.59 -9.15 -5.78
N GLN A 68 -8.07 -9.92 -4.81
CA GLN A 68 -8.87 -9.37 -3.72
C GLN A 68 -8.08 -8.38 -2.89
N LEU A 69 -6.82 -8.68 -2.64
CA LEU A 69 -5.94 -7.78 -1.90
C LEU A 69 -5.80 -6.43 -2.60
N PHE A 70 -5.53 -6.45 -3.91
CA PHE A 70 -5.42 -5.22 -4.69
C PHE A 70 -6.71 -4.41 -4.63
N ASP A 71 -7.83 -5.06 -4.88
CA ASP A 71 -9.11 -4.36 -4.92
C ASP A 71 -9.44 -3.74 -3.56
N HIS A 72 -9.16 -4.47 -2.49
CA HIS A 72 -9.38 -4.00 -1.13
C HIS A 72 -8.49 -2.81 -0.80
N LEU A 73 -7.20 -2.95 -1.08
CA LEU A 73 -6.23 -1.89 -0.79
C LEU A 73 -6.53 -0.63 -1.59
N LEU A 74 -6.76 -0.77 -2.88
CA LEU A 74 -7.00 0.39 -3.72
C LEU A 74 -8.25 1.14 -3.29
N ARG A 75 -9.32 0.39 -2.95
CA ARG A 75 -10.56 1.02 -2.47
C ARG A 75 -10.32 1.76 -1.17
N ASP A 76 -9.69 1.09 -0.20
CA ASP A 76 -9.46 1.66 1.12
C ASP A 76 -8.54 2.88 1.05
N LEU A 77 -7.44 2.77 0.32
CA LEU A 77 -6.47 3.86 0.23
C LEU A 77 -7.04 5.07 -0.49
N ARG A 78 -7.84 4.85 -1.55
CA ARG A 78 -8.47 5.95 -2.27
C ARG A 78 -9.49 6.66 -1.40
N LEU A 79 -10.26 5.92 -0.61
CA LEU A 79 -11.19 6.54 0.33
C LEU A 79 -10.46 7.37 1.37
N ARG A 80 -9.37 6.84 1.94
CA ARG A 80 -8.57 7.57 2.93
C ARG A 80 -7.94 8.81 2.32
N TYR A 81 -7.48 8.71 1.08
CA TYR A 81 -6.90 9.86 0.39
C TYR A 81 -7.93 10.99 0.25
N VAL A 82 -9.13 10.65 -0.19
CA VAL A 82 -10.20 11.65 -0.34
C VAL A 82 -10.53 12.29 1.00
N GLU A 83 -10.63 11.48 2.07
CA GLU A 83 -10.90 12.01 3.41
C GLU A 83 -9.82 12.98 3.86
N LYS A 84 -8.55 12.61 3.66
CA LYS A 84 -7.44 13.46 4.09
C LYS A 84 -7.37 14.74 3.25
N SER A 85 -7.66 14.67 1.96
CA SER A 85 -7.60 15.85 1.12
C SER A 85 -8.74 16.82 1.43
N LYS A 86 -9.88 16.33 1.90
CA LYS A 86 -10.98 17.21 2.32
C LYS A 86 -10.65 17.94 3.62
N GLY A 87 -9.83 17.36 4.47
CA GLY A 87 -9.46 17.95 5.73
C GLY A 87 -8.41 19.02 5.65
N GLN A 88 -7.96 19.35 4.45
CA GLN A 88 -6.90 20.36 4.25
C GLN A 88 -7.42 21.69 3.78
#